data_2a530eaab281db9932bac0e41e354877
#
_entry.id   2a530eaab281db9932bac0e41e354877
#
_cell.length_a   1.000
_cell.length_b   1.000
_cell.length_c   1.000
_cell.angle_alpha   90.00
_cell.angle_beta   90.00
_cell.angle_gamma   90.00
#
_symmetry.space_group_name_H-M   'P 1'
#
loop_
_entity.id
_entity.type
_entity.pdbx_description
1 polymer ?
#
loop_
_entity_poly.entity_id
_entity_poly.type
_entity_poly.pdbx_seq_one_letter_code
_entity_poly.pdbx_strand_id
1 'polypeptide(L)'
;MPNINLLTIGDVAIDQYMEINDATVVEKDDVKLLQLLYGGKIPVETYRATIAGNSCNVAITANKLGLVSGVFTSIGKDPNGNKFVETFTKAGINTELCLVDETTSTNVHTIISFETERTILSHHPKRQYKITDLIAWIDRNGYPDWLYYTSMPPNFKDFQNDLITYIKSNHRMGVCFNPGSFHIKEGVAAIRQFLSVTDILFVNLEEAQFILQTDSTDVEDLHDILHTMGPKITVITDSVNGSSAFDGNKLEKMGVFLHDKKIVDKTGAGDAFSASFLSALHHQKNIKDALIWGSINAANVITRVGSIHGQLTLEEMNNLERIVKTRKSFSEPKL
;
A
#
# COMPACT_ATOMS: atom_id res chain seq x y z
N MET A 1 4.04 -26.90 2.25
CA MET A 1 3.37 -25.68 2.78
C MET A 1 2.20 -25.36 1.88
N PRO A 2 1.15 -24.68 2.34
CA PRO A 2 0.09 -24.24 1.44
C PRO A 2 0.68 -23.34 0.36
N ASN A 3 0.12 -23.39 -0.85
CA ASN A 3 0.55 -22.51 -1.94
C ASN A 3 0.34 -21.04 -1.53
N ILE A 4 1.31 -20.17 -1.79
CA ILE A 4 1.20 -18.74 -1.50
C ILE A 4 0.28 -18.11 -2.55
N ASN A 5 -0.81 -17.47 -2.10
CA ASN A 5 -1.69 -16.76 -3.03
C ASN A 5 -1.14 -15.36 -3.37
N LEU A 6 -0.51 -14.70 -2.40
CA LEU A 6 0.02 -13.34 -2.57
C LEU A 6 1.44 -13.22 -2.00
N LEU A 7 2.40 -12.85 -2.82
CA LEU A 7 3.72 -12.42 -2.39
C LEU A 7 3.85 -10.90 -2.58
N THR A 8 3.96 -10.16 -1.49
CA THR A 8 4.23 -8.72 -1.56
C THR A 8 5.73 -8.47 -1.62
N ILE A 9 6.17 -7.53 -2.45
CA ILE A 9 7.57 -7.11 -2.57
C ILE A 9 7.65 -5.61 -2.28
N GLY A 10 8.42 -5.26 -1.26
CA GLY A 10 8.61 -3.85 -0.93
C GLY A 10 9.08 -3.62 0.50
N ASP A 11 9.38 -2.37 0.79
CA ASP A 11 9.85 -1.95 2.10
C ASP A 11 8.77 -2.04 3.18
N VAL A 12 9.24 -2.31 4.37
CA VAL A 12 8.48 -2.23 5.63
C VAL A 12 9.14 -1.18 6.53
N ALA A 13 8.39 -0.61 7.46
CA ALA A 13 8.88 0.39 8.39
C ALA A 13 8.22 0.25 9.78
N ILE A 14 8.86 0.77 10.81
CA ILE A 14 8.19 1.03 12.10
C ILE A 14 7.69 2.46 12.08
N ASP A 15 6.38 2.64 12.21
CA ASP A 15 5.77 3.94 12.43
C ASP A 15 5.75 4.23 13.94
N GLN A 16 6.42 5.33 14.32
CA GLN A 16 6.46 5.85 15.68
C GLN A 16 5.62 7.12 15.74
N TYR A 17 4.44 7.03 16.32
CA TYR A 17 3.51 8.14 16.50
C TYR A 17 3.84 8.89 17.78
N MET A 18 4.06 10.18 17.67
CA MET A 18 4.34 11.11 18.77
C MET A 18 3.41 12.29 18.68
N GLU A 19 2.62 12.52 19.72
CA GLU A 19 1.80 13.74 19.87
C GLU A 19 2.54 14.72 20.75
N ILE A 20 2.66 15.95 20.29
CA ILE A 20 3.35 17.03 20.99
C ILE A 20 2.43 18.24 21.13
N ASN A 21 2.63 19.04 22.19
CA ASN A 21 1.91 20.30 22.41
C ASN A 21 2.83 21.52 22.32
N ASP A 22 4.13 21.32 22.53
CA ASP A 22 5.17 22.38 22.51
C ASP A 22 5.72 22.58 21.09
N ALA A 23 4.91 23.16 20.21
CA ALA A 23 5.31 23.53 18.86
C ALA A 23 4.55 24.78 18.41
N THR A 24 4.97 25.39 17.30
CA THR A 24 4.23 26.45 16.64
C THR A 24 4.17 26.21 15.14
N VAL A 25 3.07 26.63 14.51
CA VAL A 25 2.96 26.64 13.05
C VAL A 25 3.19 28.08 12.57
N VAL A 26 4.14 28.23 11.65
CA VAL A 26 4.37 29.50 10.97
C VAL A 26 4.13 29.33 9.48
N GLU A 27 3.58 30.35 8.87
CA GLU A 27 3.37 30.41 7.42
C GLU A 27 4.48 31.26 6.79
N LYS A 28 5.18 30.69 5.81
CA LYS A 28 6.22 31.36 5.06
C LYS A 28 6.17 30.89 3.60
N ASP A 29 6.10 31.85 2.68
CA ASP A 29 6.05 31.61 1.22
C ASP A 29 4.92 30.61 0.84
N ASP A 30 3.72 30.79 1.42
CA ASP A 30 2.53 29.93 1.26
C ASP A 30 2.70 28.48 1.76
N VAL A 31 3.77 28.21 2.53
CA VAL A 31 4.02 26.91 3.15
C VAL A 31 3.88 27.01 4.66
N LYS A 32 3.12 26.09 5.26
CA LYS A 32 3.03 25.94 6.72
C LYS A 32 4.20 25.10 7.23
N LEU A 33 4.95 25.66 8.17
CA LEU A 33 6.11 25.04 8.77
C LEU A 33 5.86 24.75 10.25
N LEU A 34 6.15 23.53 10.69
CA LEU A 34 6.18 23.17 12.10
C LEU A 34 7.51 23.61 12.70
N GLN A 35 7.47 24.51 13.70
CA GLN A 35 8.65 24.98 14.44
C GLN A 35 8.74 24.31 15.80
N LEU A 36 9.92 23.79 16.09
CA LEU A 36 10.30 23.19 17.36
C LEU A 36 11.43 24.01 18.00
N LEU A 37 11.48 24.03 19.34
CA LEU A 37 12.55 24.72 20.04
C LEU A 37 13.90 24.07 19.75
N TYR A 38 14.80 24.82 19.10
CA TYR A 38 16.14 24.33 18.78
C TYR A 38 16.95 24.09 20.05
N GLY A 39 17.48 22.86 20.20
CA GLY A 39 18.25 22.46 21.40
C GLY A 39 17.41 22.22 22.65
N GLY A 40 16.07 22.34 22.56
CA GLY A 40 15.15 22.06 23.67
C GLY A 40 14.83 20.58 23.83
N LYS A 41 14.24 20.24 25.00
CA LYS A 41 13.56 18.97 25.22
C LYS A 41 12.06 19.23 25.09
N ILE A 42 11.42 18.58 24.10
CA ILE A 42 10.00 18.72 23.84
C ILE A 42 9.29 17.52 24.43
N PRO A 43 8.35 17.71 25.38
CA PRO A 43 7.54 16.64 25.93
C PRO A 43 6.69 15.98 24.85
N VAL A 44 6.57 14.64 24.92
CA VAL A 44 5.67 13.85 24.07
C VAL A 44 4.50 13.38 24.93
N GLU A 45 3.29 13.78 24.57
CA GLU A 45 2.08 13.45 25.31
C GLU A 45 1.68 11.99 25.13
N THR A 46 1.75 11.51 23.91
CA THR A 46 1.47 10.11 23.58
C THR A 46 2.55 9.53 22.70
N TYR A 47 2.91 8.27 22.94
CA TYR A 47 3.83 7.51 22.12
C TYR A 47 3.27 6.14 21.78
N ARG A 48 3.31 5.79 20.50
CA ARG A 48 2.94 4.46 20.01
C ARG A 48 3.89 4.04 18.91
N ALA A 49 4.21 2.76 18.84
CA ALA A 49 5.01 2.20 17.75
C ALA A 49 4.32 0.95 17.18
N THR A 50 4.13 0.93 15.87
CA THR A 50 3.51 -0.18 15.14
C THR A 50 4.31 -0.52 13.89
N ILE A 51 4.20 -1.77 13.43
CA ILE A 51 4.71 -2.14 12.11
C ILE A 51 3.86 -1.46 11.03
N ALA A 52 4.49 -1.10 9.94
CA ALA A 52 3.90 -0.39 8.81
C ALA A 52 4.70 -0.63 7.52
N GLY A 53 4.35 0.09 6.48
CA GLY A 53 4.92 -0.02 5.14
C GLY A 53 3.94 -0.73 4.19
N ASN A 54 3.92 -0.29 2.93
CA ASN A 54 2.91 -0.72 1.97
C ASN A 54 2.86 -2.25 1.82
N SER A 55 4.02 -2.92 1.65
CA SER A 55 4.06 -4.39 1.53
C SER A 55 3.54 -5.10 2.78
N CYS A 56 3.86 -4.58 3.98
CA CYS A 56 3.34 -5.07 5.25
C CYS A 56 1.82 -4.95 5.33
N ASN A 57 1.29 -3.76 5.03
CA ASN A 57 -0.12 -3.45 5.13
C ASN A 57 -0.95 -4.34 4.19
N VAL A 58 -0.48 -4.50 2.95
CA VAL A 58 -1.12 -5.34 1.94
C VAL A 58 -1.08 -6.82 2.34
N ALA A 59 0.08 -7.34 2.79
CA ALA A 59 0.21 -8.74 3.19
C ALA A 59 -0.71 -9.09 4.37
N ILE A 60 -0.78 -8.23 5.40
CA ILE A 60 -1.65 -8.43 6.57
C ILE A 60 -3.12 -8.33 6.19
N THR A 61 -3.49 -7.35 5.36
CA THR A 61 -4.88 -7.17 4.92
C THR A 61 -5.34 -8.39 4.11
N ALA A 62 -4.57 -8.81 3.12
CA ALA A 62 -4.91 -9.96 2.28
C ALA A 62 -5.00 -11.26 3.10
N ASN A 63 -4.09 -11.44 4.06
CA ASN A 63 -4.13 -12.60 4.96
C ASN A 63 -5.41 -12.64 5.80
N LYS A 64 -5.84 -11.49 6.37
CA LYS A 64 -7.11 -11.40 7.11
C LYS A 64 -8.33 -11.68 6.21
N LEU A 65 -8.21 -11.38 4.91
CA LEU A 65 -9.25 -11.64 3.91
C LEU A 65 -9.14 -13.04 3.28
N GLY A 66 -8.34 -13.93 3.88
CA GLY A 66 -8.30 -15.36 3.57
C GLY A 66 -7.27 -15.78 2.54
N LEU A 67 -6.37 -14.90 2.10
CA LEU A 67 -5.25 -15.26 1.23
C LEU A 67 -4.06 -15.77 2.06
N VAL A 68 -3.38 -16.79 1.58
CA VAL A 68 -2.08 -17.19 2.12
C VAL A 68 -1.04 -16.20 1.60
N SER A 69 -0.53 -15.34 2.48
CA SER A 69 0.37 -14.25 2.11
C SER A 69 1.81 -14.54 2.49
N GLY A 70 2.74 -14.00 1.72
CA GLY A 70 4.17 -13.92 2.02
C GLY A 70 4.68 -12.50 1.77
N VAL A 71 5.85 -12.19 2.33
CA VAL A 71 6.48 -10.88 2.15
C VAL A 71 7.95 -11.03 1.78
N PHE A 72 8.34 -10.37 0.69
CA PHE A 72 9.74 -10.17 0.30
C PHE A 72 10.15 -8.76 0.68
N THR A 73 10.92 -8.64 1.74
CA THR A 73 11.39 -7.37 2.27
C THR A 73 12.80 -7.51 2.86
N SER A 74 13.47 -6.38 3.08
CA SER A 74 14.74 -6.32 3.77
C SER A 74 14.60 -5.51 5.06
N ILE A 75 15.03 -6.09 6.18
CA ILE A 75 14.96 -5.54 7.52
C ILE A 75 16.34 -5.51 8.15
N GLY A 76 16.57 -4.62 9.12
CA GLY A 76 17.82 -4.61 9.88
C GLY A 76 17.89 -5.74 10.91
N LYS A 77 19.13 -6.10 11.31
CA LYS A 77 19.38 -6.99 12.45
C LYS A 77 19.21 -6.22 13.77
N ASP A 78 18.00 -5.78 14.05
CA ASP A 78 17.68 -4.95 15.20
C ASP A 78 16.34 -5.36 15.83
N PRO A 79 15.95 -4.78 17.00
CA PRO A 79 14.67 -5.10 17.65
C PRO A 79 13.44 -4.81 16.76
N ASN A 80 13.53 -3.81 15.88
CA ASN A 80 12.45 -3.47 14.95
C ASN A 80 12.27 -4.56 13.89
N GLY A 81 13.37 -5.05 13.28
CA GLY A 81 13.34 -6.17 12.34
C GLY A 81 12.78 -7.44 12.97
N ASN A 82 13.22 -7.76 14.21
CA ASN A 82 12.68 -8.91 14.95
C ASN A 82 11.18 -8.78 15.19
N LYS A 83 10.70 -7.58 15.51
CA LYS A 83 9.26 -7.30 15.69
C LYS A 83 8.45 -7.57 14.43
N PHE A 84 8.99 -7.27 13.23
CA PHE A 84 8.35 -7.63 11.97
C PHE A 84 8.19 -9.13 11.82
N VAL A 85 9.29 -9.88 11.93
CA VAL A 85 9.28 -11.33 11.76
C VAL A 85 8.31 -11.98 12.75
N GLU A 86 8.36 -11.55 14.02
CA GLU A 86 7.44 -12.05 15.06
C GLU A 86 5.98 -11.78 14.72
N THR A 87 5.66 -10.56 14.28
CA THR A 87 4.28 -10.16 13.96
C THR A 87 3.75 -10.92 12.74
N PHE A 88 4.56 -11.04 11.68
CA PHE A 88 4.17 -11.80 10.50
C PHE A 88 3.99 -13.29 10.80
N THR A 89 4.91 -13.88 11.56
CA THR A 89 4.81 -15.30 11.96
C THR A 89 3.54 -15.54 12.78
N LYS A 90 3.22 -14.65 13.72
CA LYS A 90 1.97 -14.74 14.51
C LYS A 90 0.71 -14.60 13.64
N ALA A 91 0.79 -13.81 12.58
CA ALA A 91 -0.31 -13.64 11.62
C ALA A 91 -0.40 -14.78 10.59
N GLY A 92 0.54 -15.74 10.61
CA GLY A 92 0.59 -16.83 9.62
C GLY A 92 1.09 -16.40 8.24
N ILE A 93 1.80 -15.26 8.14
CA ILE A 93 2.40 -14.74 6.92
C ILE A 93 3.77 -15.39 6.71
N ASN A 94 4.08 -15.84 5.50
CA ASN A 94 5.38 -16.43 5.17
C ASN A 94 6.49 -15.36 5.23
N THR A 95 7.55 -15.64 5.99
CA THR A 95 8.68 -14.73 6.26
C THR A 95 10.01 -15.21 5.69
N GLU A 96 10.03 -16.25 4.87
CA GLU A 96 11.27 -16.82 4.31
C GLU A 96 12.05 -15.80 3.46
N LEU A 97 11.38 -14.81 2.89
CA LEU A 97 11.97 -13.70 2.14
C LEU A 97 12.07 -12.39 2.96
N CYS A 98 11.94 -12.43 4.28
CA CYS A 98 12.35 -11.33 5.15
C CYS A 98 13.87 -11.36 5.32
N LEU A 99 14.59 -10.72 4.39
CA LEU A 99 16.05 -10.70 4.37
C LEU A 99 16.59 -9.81 5.50
N VAL A 100 17.50 -10.34 6.30
CA VAL A 100 18.14 -9.59 7.39
C VAL A 100 19.43 -8.94 6.89
N ASP A 101 19.47 -7.61 6.91
CA ASP A 101 20.66 -6.81 6.63
C ASP A 101 21.40 -6.54 7.94
N GLU A 102 22.64 -7.02 8.05
CA GLU A 102 23.47 -6.83 9.25
C GLU A 102 24.14 -5.46 9.32
N THR A 103 24.07 -4.69 8.24
CA THR A 103 24.82 -3.42 8.09
C THR A 103 23.96 -2.18 8.26
N THR A 104 22.64 -2.31 8.16
CA THR A 104 21.71 -1.19 8.25
C THR A 104 20.58 -1.47 9.24
N SER A 105 20.00 -0.41 9.82
CA SER A 105 18.83 -0.51 10.69
C SER A 105 17.54 -0.70 9.90
N THR A 106 16.51 -1.26 10.50
CA THR A 106 15.14 -1.30 9.96
C THR A 106 14.62 0.12 9.70
N ASN A 107 13.83 0.31 8.65
CA ASN A 107 13.24 1.62 8.34
C ASN A 107 12.35 2.11 9.48
N VAL A 108 12.40 3.40 9.74
CA VAL A 108 11.59 4.05 10.79
C VAL A 108 10.97 5.32 10.25
N HIS A 109 9.70 5.52 10.54
CA HIS A 109 9.03 6.80 10.39
C HIS A 109 8.70 7.36 11.76
N THR A 110 9.16 8.56 12.07
CA THR A 110 8.71 9.31 13.23
C THR A 110 7.62 10.28 12.79
N ILE A 111 6.41 10.03 13.22
CA ILE A 111 5.21 10.78 12.86
C ILE A 111 4.91 11.72 14.02
N ILE A 112 5.19 12.99 13.82
CA ILE A 112 4.95 14.06 14.80
C ILE A 112 3.57 14.63 14.50
N SER A 113 2.63 14.43 15.42
CA SER A 113 1.28 15.00 15.36
C SER A 113 1.22 16.25 16.20
N PHE A 114 0.79 17.36 15.60
CA PHE A 114 0.55 18.63 16.27
C PHE A 114 -0.77 19.23 15.76
N GLU A 115 -1.68 19.55 16.69
CA GLU A 115 -3.04 19.97 16.38
C GLU A 115 -3.77 18.90 15.51
N THR A 116 -4.13 19.25 14.27
CA THR A 116 -4.88 18.37 13.35
C THR A 116 -4.02 17.78 12.23
N GLU A 117 -2.71 18.13 12.19
CA GLU A 117 -1.80 17.76 11.11
C GLU A 117 -0.63 16.93 11.62
N ARG A 118 0.15 16.40 10.68
CA ARG A 118 1.31 15.58 10.99
C ARG A 118 2.49 15.90 10.08
N THR A 119 3.70 15.80 10.65
CA THR A 119 4.96 15.82 9.92
C THR A 119 5.65 14.48 10.08
N ILE A 120 6.15 13.90 8.99
CA ILE A 120 6.79 12.58 9.01
C ILE A 120 8.29 12.73 8.72
N LEU A 121 9.10 12.27 9.68
CA LEU A 121 10.54 12.10 9.49
C LEU A 121 10.78 10.64 9.10
N SER A 122 11.28 10.41 7.91
CA SER A 122 11.46 9.06 7.38
C SER A 122 12.92 8.67 7.25
N HIS A 123 13.29 7.53 7.81
CA HIS A 123 14.60 6.92 7.67
C HIS A 123 14.51 5.67 6.81
N HIS A 124 15.06 5.73 5.60
CA HIS A 124 15.11 4.64 4.63
C HIS A 124 16.55 4.43 4.16
N PRO A 125 17.32 3.53 4.78
CA PRO A 125 18.63 3.17 4.29
C PRO A 125 18.53 2.43 2.94
N LYS A 126 19.62 2.43 2.18
CA LYS A 126 19.74 1.59 0.98
C LYS A 126 19.64 0.12 1.37
N ARG A 127 18.92 -0.68 0.60
CA ARG A 127 18.68 -2.11 0.82
C ARG A 127 19.15 -2.93 -0.37
N GLN A 128 19.53 -4.15 -0.09
CA GLN A 128 19.94 -5.13 -1.10
C GLN A 128 18.78 -6.10 -1.37
N TYR A 129 18.06 -5.88 -2.46
CA TYR A 129 17.13 -6.87 -3.00
C TYR A 129 17.79 -7.56 -4.17
N LYS A 130 17.74 -8.89 -4.21
CA LYS A 130 18.31 -9.70 -5.29
C LYS A 130 17.24 -10.56 -5.91
N ILE A 131 17.12 -10.52 -7.23
CA ILE A 131 16.18 -11.35 -7.97
C ILE A 131 16.46 -12.85 -7.74
N THR A 132 17.72 -13.21 -7.51
CA THR A 132 18.14 -14.61 -7.21
C THR A 132 17.50 -15.17 -5.95
N ASP A 133 17.20 -14.34 -4.94
CA ASP A 133 16.54 -14.79 -3.72
C ASP A 133 15.07 -15.13 -4.01
N LEU A 134 14.40 -14.32 -4.83
CA LEU A 134 13.03 -14.58 -5.29
C LEU A 134 12.96 -15.84 -6.14
N ILE A 135 13.87 -16.01 -7.10
CA ILE A 135 13.93 -17.18 -7.97
C ILE A 135 14.15 -18.45 -7.14
N ALA A 136 15.14 -18.44 -6.25
CA ALA A 136 15.42 -19.60 -5.38
C ALA A 136 14.24 -19.94 -4.46
N TRP A 137 13.47 -18.94 -4.04
CA TRP A 137 12.26 -19.17 -3.25
C TRP A 137 11.15 -19.78 -4.11
N ILE A 138 10.90 -19.25 -5.31
CA ILE A 138 9.91 -19.79 -6.26
C ILE A 138 10.24 -21.23 -6.66
N ASP A 139 11.50 -21.55 -6.90
CA ASP A 139 11.93 -22.90 -7.26
C ASP A 139 11.62 -23.92 -6.15
N ARG A 140 11.63 -23.50 -4.88
CA ARG A 140 11.31 -24.37 -3.73
C ARG A 140 9.81 -24.41 -3.41
N ASN A 141 9.10 -23.31 -3.55
CA ASN A 141 7.74 -23.13 -3.04
C ASN A 141 6.67 -23.09 -4.14
N GLY A 142 7.07 -22.96 -5.40
CA GLY A 142 6.16 -22.71 -6.53
C GLY A 142 5.85 -21.21 -6.72
N TYR A 143 5.16 -20.91 -7.82
CA TYR A 143 4.74 -19.55 -8.13
C TYR A 143 3.58 -19.12 -7.22
N PRO A 144 3.62 -17.87 -6.67
CA PRO A 144 2.43 -17.29 -6.07
C PRO A 144 1.37 -17.02 -7.15
N ASP A 145 0.08 -16.96 -6.77
CA ASP A 145 -0.96 -16.55 -7.71
C ASP A 145 -0.75 -15.08 -8.13
N TRP A 146 -0.36 -14.23 -7.16
CA TRP A 146 -0.14 -12.81 -7.35
C TRP A 146 1.20 -12.35 -6.74
N LEU A 147 1.91 -11.52 -7.48
CA LEU A 147 3.04 -10.74 -7.01
C LEU A 147 2.59 -9.28 -6.90
N TYR A 148 2.71 -8.68 -5.71
CA TYR A 148 2.35 -7.30 -5.44
C TYR A 148 3.61 -6.47 -5.20
N TYR A 149 4.03 -5.69 -6.20
CA TYR A 149 5.20 -4.82 -6.15
C TYR A 149 4.79 -3.42 -5.70
N THR A 150 5.47 -2.89 -4.66
CA THR A 150 5.12 -1.58 -4.10
C THR A 150 6.35 -0.81 -3.63
N SER A 151 6.20 0.07 -2.63
CA SER A 151 7.28 0.93 -2.12
C SER A 151 8.61 0.19 -1.95
N MET A 152 9.65 0.72 -2.57
CA MET A 152 11.00 0.17 -2.55
C MET A 152 11.99 1.19 -1.95
N PRO A 153 13.22 0.76 -1.55
CA PRO A 153 14.26 1.66 -1.08
C PRO A 153 14.78 2.57 -2.21
N PRO A 154 15.55 3.62 -1.89
CA PRO A 154 16.02 4.59 -2.89
C PRO A 154 16.90 4.00 -4.00
N ASN A 155 17.44 2.80 -3.80
CA ASN A 155 18.31 2.11 -4.79
C ASN A 155 17.62 0.92 -5.49
N PHE A 156 16.33 1.00 -5.75
CA PHE A 156 15.50 -0.10 -6.26
C PHE A 156 15.69 -0.46 -7.74
N LYS A 157 16.28 0.41 -8.55
CA LYS A 157 16.27 0.31 -10.02
C LYS A 157 16.82 -1.00 -10.57
N ASP A 158 17.96 -1.46 -10.06
CA ASP A 158 18.60 -2.68 -10.57
C ASP A 158 17.69 -3.88 -10.29
N PHE A 159 17.16 -3.98 -9.07
CA PHE A 159 16.20 -5.03 -8.73
C PHE A 159 14.93 -4.95 -9.58
N GLN A 160 14.39 -3.76 -9.81
CA GLN A 160 13.22 -3.58 -10.67
C GLN A 160 13.47 -4.04 -12.11
N ASN A 161 14.63 -3.73 -12.69
CA ASN A 161 15.01 -4.16 -14.05
C ASN A 161 15.12 -5.70 -14.12
N ASP A 162 15.75 -6.32 -13.12
CA ASP A 162 15.85 -7.77 -13.03
C ASP A 162 14.47 -8.42 -12.87
N LEU A 163 13.60 -7.83 -12.03
CA LEU A 163 12.23 -8.30 -11.82
C LEU A 163 11.40 -8.21 -13.11
N ILE A 164 11.48 -7.11 -13.85
CA ILE A 164 10.84 -6.95 -15.17
C ILE A 164 11.30 -8.05 -16.13
N THR A 165 12.60 -8.29 -16.19
CA THR A 165 13.18 -9.31 -17.05
C THR A 165 12.69 -10.71 -16.68
N TYR A 166 12.64 -10.99 -15.38
CA TYR A 166 12.12 -12.26 -14.85
C TYR A 166 10.64 -12.46 -15.18
N ILE A 167 9.79 -11.45 -14.95
CA ILE A 167 8.35 -11.52 -15.23
C ILE A 167 8.11 -11.74 -16.73
N LYS A 168 8.81 -11.03 -17.61
CA LYS A 168 8.71 -11.19 -19.08
C LYS A 168 9.05 -12.60 -19.56
N SER A 169 9.90 -13.30 -18.83
CA SER A 169 10.29 -14.68 -19.14
C SER A 169 9.39 -15.73 -18.49
N ASN A 170 8.52 -15.33 -17.52
CA ASN A 170 7.76 -16.24 -16.67
C ASN A 170 6.33 -15.71 -16.42
N HIS A 171 5.44 -15.86 -17.41
CA HIS A 171 4.03 -15.42 -17.33
C HIS A 171 3.13 -16.38 -16.52
N ARG A 172 3.54 -16.76 -15.29
CA ARG A 172 2.82 -17.76 -14.47
C ARG A 172 2.12 -17.20 -13.24
N MET A 173 2.23 -15.89 -13.01
CA MET A 173 1.65 -15.20 -11.87
C MET A 173 1.09 -13.86 -12.32
N GLY A 174 0.03 -13.40 -11.68
CA GLY A 174 -0.47 -12.04 -11.86
C GLY A 174 0.46 -11.03 -11.20
N VAL A 175 0.61 -9.85 -11.78
CA VAL A 175 1.46 -8.77 -11.28
C VAL A 175 0.64 -7.56 -10.94
N CYS A 176 0.64 -7.18 -9.66
CA CYS A 176 0.07 -5.93 -9.17
C CYS A 176 1.18 -4.91 -8.93
N PHE A 177 0.93 -3.67 -9.26
CA PHE A 177 1.85 -2.57 -9.01
C PHE A 177 1.14 -1.41 -8.30
N ASN A 178 1.76 -0.93 -7.22
CA ASN A 178 1.38 0.29 -6.54
C ASN A 178 2.66 1.11 -6.29
N PRO A 179 2.97 2.13 -7.10
CA PRO A 179 4.22 2.88 -6.98
C PRO A 179 4.34 3.58 -5.63
N GLY A 180 5.49 3.45 -4.97
CA GLY A 180 5.79 4.15 -3.73
C GLY A 180 6.54 5.46 -3.95
N SER A 181 6.81 6.20 -2.86
CA SER A 181 7.43 7.53 -2.89
C SER A 181 8.76 7.59 -3.63
N PHE A 182 9.61 6.55 -3.55
CA PHE A 182 10.87 6.52 -4.29
C PHE A 182 10.69 6.26 -5.78
N HIS A 183 9.63 5.53 -6.19
CA HIS A 183 9.27 5.43 -7.60
C HIS A 183 8.85 6.79 -8.15
N ILE A 184 8.00 7.51 -7.43
CA ILE A 184 7.56 8.87 -7.78
C ILE A 184 8.75 9.83 -7.84
N LYS A 185 9.63 9.80 -6.83
CA LYS A 185 10.83 10.65 -6.78
C LYS A 185 11.81 10.36 -7.92
N GLU A 186 11.93 9.10 -8.34
CA GLU A 186 12.79 8.71 -9.45
C GLU A 186 12.25 9.18 -10.82
N GLY A 187 10.94 9.36 -10.90
CA GLY A 187 10.27 9.93 -12.05
C GLY A 187 9.49 8.93 -12.91
N VAL A 188 8.76 9.50 -13.85
CA VAL A 188 7.77 8.79 -14.68
C VAL A 188 8.35 7.62 -15.47
N ALA A 189 9.61 7.74 -15.95
CA ALA A 189 10.23 6.71 -16.78
C ALA A 189 10.38 5.37 -16.04
N ALA A 190 10.77 5.39 -14.75
CA ALA A 190 10.92 4.18 -13.95
C ALA A 190 9.56 3.48 -13.71
N ILE A 191 8.50 4.27 -13.49
CA ILE A 191 7.14 3.75 -13.32
C ILE A 191 6.64 3.14 -14.63
N ARG A 192 6.68 3.88 -15.73
CA ARG A 192 6.20 3.43 -17.05
C ARG A 192 6.87 2.15 -17.52
N GLN A 193 8.16 1.97 -17.20
CA GLN A 193 8.87 0.74 -17.54
C GLN A 193 8.23 -0.49 -16.86
N PHE A 194 7.79 -0.37 -15.59
CA PHE A 194 7.17 -1.48 -14.87
C PHE A 194 5.71 -1.73 -15.30
N LEU A 195 4.99 -0.71 -15.79
CA LEU A 195 3.63 -0.88 -16.31
C LEU A 195 3.54 -1.92 -17.41
N SER A 196 4.60 -2.08 -18.24
CA SER A 196 4.62 -3.06 -19.33
C SER A 196 4.51 -4.53 -18.88
N VAL A 197 4.68 -4.81 -17.60
CA VAL A 197 4.57 -6.16 -17.01
C VAL A 197 3.51 -6.22 -15.91
N THR A 198 2.70 -5.17 -15.78
CA THR A 198 1.68 -5.03 -14.74
C THR A 198 0.32 -5.55 -15.25
N ASP A 199 -0.32 -6.42 -14.48
CA ASP A 199 -1.71 -6.82 -14.73
C ASP A 199 -2.70 -5.86 -14.07
N ILE A 200 -2.44 -5.46 -12.80
CA ILE A 200 -3.30 -4.54 -12.07
C ILE A 200 -2.45 -3.38 -11.54
N LEU A 201 -2.79 -2.15 -11.97
CA LEU A 201 -2.20 -0.93 -11.44
C LEU A 201 -3.11 -0.32 -10.39
N PHE A 202 -2.56 -0.02 -9.21
CA PHE A 202 -3.22 0.75 -8.16
C PHE A 202 -2.53 2.11 -7.99
N VAL A 203 -3.28 3.19 -8.16
CA VAL A 203 -2.81 4.57 -7.97
C VAL A 203 -3.92 5.42 -7.36
N ASN A 204 -3.55 6.53 -6.71
CA ASN A 204 -4.50 7.60 -6.45
C ASN A 204 -4.53 8.57 -7.65
N LEU A 205 -5.48 9.52 -7.63
CA LEU A 205 -5.65 10.48 -8.72
C LEU A 205 -4.36 11.30 -8.97
N GLU A 206 -3.70 11.77 -7.92
CA GLU A 206 -2.46 12.57 -8.02
C GLU A 206 -1.32 11.74 -8.63
N GLU A 207 -1.20 10.47 -8.26
CA GLU A 207 -0.22 9.54 -8.84
C GLU A 207 -0.53 9.24 -10.31
N ALA A 208 -1.81 9.07 -10.68
CA ALA A 208 -2.23 8.90 -12.07
C ALA A 208 -1.86 10.14 -12.91
N GLN A 209 -2.20 11.32 -12.42
CA GLN A 209 -1.83 12.60 -13.05
C GLN A 209 -0.31 12.74 -13.21
N PHE A 210 0.45 12.39 -12.17
CA PHE A 210 1.92 12.41 -12.23
C PHE A 210 2.47 11.47 -13.31
N ILE A 211 1.98 10.23 -13.38
CA ILE A 211 2.42 9.22 -14.37
C ILE A 211 2.11 9.68 -15.79
N LEU A 212 0.96 10.32 -15.98
CA LEU A 212 0.51 10.81 -17.28
C LEU A 212 1.02 12.21 -17.64
N GLN A 213 1.60 12.92 -16.66
CA GLN A 213 2.06 14.31 -16.79
C GLN A 213 0.92 15.24 -17.24
N THR A 214 -0.22 15.17 -16.56
CA THR A 214 -1.44 15.93 -16.83
C THR A 214 -2.08 16.42 -15.53
N ASP A 215 -2.87 17.49 -15.62
CA ASP A 215 -3.72 17.98 -14.53
C ASP A 215 -5.19 17.55 -14.72
N SER A 216 -5.48 16.68 -15.71
CA SER A 216 -6.84 16.19 -15.94
C SER A 216 -7.37 15.44 -14.73
N THR A 217 -8.65 15.68 -14.41
CA THR A 217 -9.42 14.94 -13.40
C THR A 217 -10.45 14.01 -14.03
N ASP A 218 -10.50 13.93 -15.37
CA ASP A 218 -11.37 13.00 -16.07
C ASP A 218 -10.82 11.57 -15.95
N VAL A 219 -11.44 10.80 -15.07
CA VAL A 219 -10.97 9.44 -14.79
C VAL A 219 -11.13 8.49 -15.97
N GLU A 220 -12.06 8.73 -16.91
CA GLU A 220 -12.23 7.91 -18.12
C GLU A 220 -11.01 8.05 -19.00
N ASP A 221 -10.61 9.28 -19.31
CA ASP A 221 -9.40 9.57 -20.08
C ASP A 221 -8.14 9.02 -19.40
N LEU A 222 -8.03 9.22 -18.05
CA LEU A 222 -6.88 8.72 -17.30
C LEU A 222 -6.77 7.19 -17.36
N HIS A 223 -7.89 6.47 -17.20
CA HIS A 223 -7.92 5.02 -17.32
C HIS A 223 -7.55 4.53 -18.71
N ASP A 224 -8.12 5.13 -19.75
CA ASP A 224 -7.85 4.75 -21.14
C ASP A 224 -6.36 4.88 -21.45
N ILE A 225 -5.72 6.00 -21.07
CA ILE A 225 -4.29 6.21 -21.33
C ILE A 225 -3.44 5.24 -20.51
N LEU A 226 -3.71 5.07 -19.20
CA LEU A 226 -2.97 4.14 -18.35
C LEU A 226 -3.07 2.70 -18.85
N HIS A 227 -4.24 2.28 -19.32
CA HIS A 227 -4.46 0.95 -19.88
C HIS A 227 -3.58 0.71 -21.13
N THR A 228 -3.41 1.70 -22.01
CA THR A 228 -2.52 1.58 -23.18
C THR A 228 -1.05 1.38 -22.82
N MET A 229 -0.64 1.67 -21.56
CA MET A 229 0.75 1.51 -21.11
C MET A 229 1.08 0.10 -20.63
N GLY A 230 0.09 -0.82 -20.55
CA GLY A 230 0.32 -2.23 -20.21
C GLY A 230 -0.64 -2.86 -19.23
N PRO A 231 -1.09 -2.18 -18.17
CA PRO A 231 -1.99 -2.79 -17.17
C PRO A 231 -3.30 -3.28 -17.79
N LYS A 232 -3.72 -4.52 -17.42
CA LYS A 232 -5.01 -5.07 -17.85
C LYS A 232 -6.17 -4.45 -17.07
N ILE A 233 -5.92 -4.14 -15.80
CA ILE A 233 -6.87 -3.45 -14.92
C ILE A 233 -6.16 -2.23 -14.35
N THR A 234 -6.79 -1.07 -14.44
CA THR A 234 -6.33 0.15 -13.78
C THR A 234 -7.33 0.52 -12.69
N VAL A 235 -6.83 0.87 -11.51
CA VAL A 235 -7.63 1.25 -10.34
C VAL A 235 -7.17 2.61 -9.86
N ILE A 236 -8.07 3.59 -9.86
CA ILE A 236 -7.81 4.96 -9.39
C ILE A 236 -8.66 5.23 -8.15
N THR A 237 -8.03 5.65 -7.07
CA THR A 237 -8.72 6.13 -5.85
C THR A 237 -8.62 7.64 -5.76
N ASP A 238 -9.72 8.30 -5.34
CA ASP A 238 -9.77 9.75 -5.18
C ASP A 238 -10.42 10.18 -3.85
N SER A 239 -9.82 9.72 -2.77
CA SER A 239 -10.19 10.14 -1.40
C SER A 239 -11.72 10.17 -1.18
N VAL A 240 -12.28 11.35 -0.93
CA VAL A 240 -13.72 11.55 -0.65
C VAL A 240 -14.60 11.47 -1.90
N ASN A 241 -14.04 11.51 -3.08
CA ASN A 241 -14.77 11.42 -4.35
C ASN A 241 -15.07 9.96 -4.74
N GLY A 242 -14.31 9.00 -4.17
CA GLY A 242 -14.54 7.57 -4.38
C GLY A 242 -13.40 6.85 -5.07
N SER A 243 -13.74 5.90 -5.92
CA SER A 243 -12.76 5.07 -6.66
C SER A 243 -13.36 4.57 -7.96
N SER A 244 -12.49 4.25 -8.90
CA SER A 244 -12.87 3.67 -10.20
C SER A 244 -11.91 2.56 -10.60
N ALA A 245 -12.38 1.64 -11.46
CA ALA A 245 -11.57 0.59 -12.05
C ALA A 245 -12.01 0.31 -13.48
N PHE A 246 -11.04 0.11 -14.36
CA PHE A 246 -11.25 -0.15 -15.78
C PHE A 246 -10.50 -1.41 -16.20
N ASP A 247 -11.16 -2.31 -16.93
CA ASP A 247 -10.62 -3.60 -17.39
C ASP A 247 -10.33 -3.67 -18.89
N GLY A 248 -10.29 -2.51 -19.54
CA GLY A 248 -10.14 -2.39 -20.99
C GLY A 248 -11.46 -2.44 -21.75
N ASN A 249 -12.58 -2.77 -21.10
CA ASN A 249 -13.91 -2.84 -21.72
C ASN A 249 -14.95 -2.04 -20.94
N LYS A 250 -14.87 -2.07 -19.60
CA LYS A 250 -15.87 -1.46 -18.73
C LYS A 250 -15.21 -0.65 -17.62
N LEU A 251 -15.66 0.60 -17.47
CA LEU A 251 -15.36 1.44 -16.32
C LEU A 251 -16.43 1.24 -15.25
N GLU A 252 -16.00 0.84 -14.06
CA GLU A 252 -16.83 0.80 -12.85
C GLU A 252 -16.42 1.94 -11.92
N LYS A 253 -17.39 2.66 -11.37
CA LYS A 253 -17.18 3.74 -10.40
C LYS A 253 -17.88 3.42 -9.09
N MET A 254 -17.26 3.77 -7.96
CA MET A 254 -17.78 3.52 -6.62
C MET A 254 -17.53 4.71 -5.72
N GLY A 255 -18.57 5.14 -5.02
CA GLY A 255 -18.46 6.17 -4.00
C GLY A 255 -17.77 5.67 -2.72
N VAL A 256 -17.61 6.56 -1.76
CA VAL A 256 -17.05 6.24 -0.44
C VAL A 256 -18.08 5.47 0.40
N PHE A 257 -17.64 4.43 1.09
CA PHE A 257 -18.46 3.73 2.08
C PHE A 257 -18.77 4.65 3.26
N LEU A 258 -20.07 4.87 3.51
CA LEU A 258 -20.56 5.74 4.57
C LEU A 258 -20.72 4.98 5.89
N HIS A 259 -20.14 5.51 6.95
CA HIS A 259 -20.27 5.01 8.31
C HIS A 259 -20.23 6.17 9.33
N ASP A 260 -20.78 5.94 10.53
CA ASP A 260 -20.89 6.97 11.59
C ASP A 260 -19.61 7.12 12.44
N LYS A 261 -18.55 6.35 12.16
CA LYS A 261 -17.31 6.40 12.94
C LYS A 261 -16.49 7.63 12.53
N LYS A 262 -15.85 8.27 13.53
CA LYS A 262 -14.92 9.39 13.31
C LYS A 262 -13.66 8.91 12.56
N ILE A 263 -13.21 9.69 11.58
CA ILE A 263 -11.90 9.51 10.94
C ILE A 263 -10.82 9.90 11.95
N VAL A 264 -9.84 9.02 12.15
CA VAL A 264 -8.76 9.18 13.13
C VAL A 264 -7.41 9.29 12.44
N ASP A 265 -7.11 8.39 11.50
CA ASP A 265 -5.83 8.34 10.79
C ASP A 265 -6.04 7.79 9.37
N LYS A 266 -5.60 8.52 8.35
CA LYS A 266 -5.76 8.10 6.94
C LYS A 266 -4.65 7.15 6.47
N THR A 267 -3.67 6.84 7.31
CA THR A 267 -2.53 5.99 6.95
C THR A 267 -2.99 4.57 6.63
N GLY A 268 -2.53 4.02 5.51
CA GLY A 268 -2.83 2.66 5.09
C GLY A 268 -4.18 2.46 4.42
N ALA A 269 -4.97 3.51 4.19
CA ALA A 269 -6.26 3.40 3.49
C ALA A 269 -6.10 2.86 2.05
N GLY A 270 -5.11 3.36 1.31
CA GLY A 270 -4.79 2.89 -0.04
C GLY A 270 -4.35 1.43 -0.08
N ASP A 271 -3.50 1.01 0.88
CA ASP A 271 -3.06 -0.38 0.99
C ASP A 271 -4.21 -1.32 1.35
N ALA A 272 -5.07 -0.90 2.29
CA ALA A 272 -6.26 -1.66 2.67
C ALA A 272 -7.25 -1.77 1.50
N PHE A 273 -7.39 -0.71 0.70
CA PHE A 273 -8.19 -0.71 -0.50
C PHE A 273 -7.65 -1.72 -1.53
N SER A 274 -6.40 -1.57 -1.93
CA SER A 274 -5.78 -2.40 -2.98
C SER A 274 -5.71 -3.88 -2.59
N ALA A 275 -5.35 -4.18 -1.33
CA ALA A 275 -5.33 -5.55 -0.82
C ALA A 275 -6.73 -6.18 -0.81
N SER A 276 -7.77 -5.41 -0.44
CA SER A 276 -9.14 -5.91 -0.42
C SER A 276 -9.71 -6.08 -1.83
N PHE A 277 -9.39 -5.17 -2.74
CA PHE A 277 -9.73 -5.29 -4.16
C PHE A 277 -9.14 -6.58 -4.75
N LEU A 278 -7.84 -6.80 -4.55
CA LEU A 278 -7.17 -8.01 -5.01
C LEU A 278 -7.74 -9.28 -4.36
N SER A 279 -8.02 -9.24 -3.05
CA SER A 279 -8.62 -10.36 -2.34
C SER A 279 -10.00 -10.72 -2.88
N ALA A 280 -10.81 -9.72 -3.24
CA ALA A 280 -12.11 -9.95 -3.87
C ALA A 280 -11.97 -10.67 -5.22
N LEU A 281 -11.01 -10.25 -6.07
CA LEU A 281 -10.71 -10.93 -7.33
C LEU A 281 -10.23 -12.37 -7.11
N HIS A 282 -9.38 -12.60 -6.10
CA HIS A 282 -8.97 -13.96 -5.71
C HIS A 282 -10.16 -14.84 -5.33
N HIS A 283 -11.14 -14.29 -4.62
CA HIS A 283 -12.42 -14.93 -4.31
C HIS A 283 -13.43 -14.94 -5.48
N GLN A 284 -12.94 -14.74 -6.72
CA GLN A 284 -13.72 -14.79 -7.97
C GLN A 284 -14.88 -13.79 -8.04
N LYS A 285 -14.76 -12.66 -7.32
CA LYS A 285 -15.71 -11.57 -7.42
C LYS A 285 -15.42 -10.72 -8.67
N ASN A 286 -16.44 -10.02 -9.17
CA ASN A 286 -16.28 -9.07 -10.27
C ASN A 286 -15.64 -7.76 -9.79
N ILE A 287 -15.24 -6.90 -10.72
CA ILE A 287 -14.55 -5.61 -10.45
C ILE A 287 -15.41 -4.70 -9.57
N LYS A 288 -16.72 -4.66 -9.80
CA LYS A 288 -17.62 -3.84 -8.98
C LYS A 288 -17.63 -4.29 -7.52
N ASP A 289 -17.68 -5.59 -7.26
CA ASP A 289 -17.59 -6.14 -5.92
C ASP A 289 -16.21 -5.93 -5.31
N ALA A 290 -15.16 -5.95 -6.13
CA ALA A 290 -13.79 -5.63 -5.68
C ALA A 290 -13.66 -4.17 -5.23
N LEU A 291 -14.27 -3.21 -5.96
CA LEU A 291 -14.37 -1.80 -5.53
C LEU A 291 -15.15 -1.67 -4.20
N ILE A 292 -16.24 -2.42 -4.02
CA ILE A 292 -17.00 -2.47 -2.76
C ILE A 292 -16.09 -2.90 -1.60
N TRP A 293 -15.36 -4.00 -1.75
CA TRP A 293 -14.45 -4.51 -0.71
C TRP A 293 -13.35 -3.50 -0.38
N GLY A 294 -12.73 -2.90 -1.42
CA GLY A 294 -11.72 -1.86 -1.26
C GLY A 294 -12.26 -0.67 -0.46
N SER A 295 -13.41 -0.13 -0.85
CA SER A 295 -14.04 1.03 -0.20
C SER A 295 -14.43 0.76 1.25
N ILE A 296 -15.01 -0.41 1.54
CA ILE A 296 -15.40 -0.80 2.91
C ILE A 296 -14.18 -0.88 3.82
N ASN A 297 -13.11 -1.55 3.40
CA ASN A 297 -11.96 -1.77 4.26
C ASN A 297 -11.13 -0.50 4.44
N ALA A 298 -10.95 0.30 3.38
CA ALA A 298 -10.31 1.61 3.48
C ALA A 298 -11.04 2.52 4.48
N ALA A 299 -12.38 2.59 4.40
CA ALA A 299 -13.19 3.36 5.33
C ALA A 299 -13.09 2.86 6.78
N ASN A 300 -12.94 1.54 6.98
CA ASN A 300 -12.80 0.99 8.33
C ASN A 300 -11.41 1.23 8.94
N VAL A 301 -10.34 1.12 8.14
CA VAL A 301 -8.96 1.34 8.59
C VAL A 301 -8.77 2.76 9.12
N ILE A 302 -9.29 3.77 8.44
CA ILE A 302 -9.13 5.19 8.83
C ILE A 302 -9.82 5.57 10.15
N THR A 303 -10.59 4.68 10.75
CA THR A 303 -11.23 4.88 12.06
C THR A 303 -10.33 4.57 13.26
N ARG A 304 -9.09 4.14 13.02
CA ARG A 304 -8.12 3.77 14.06
C ARG A 304 -6.74 4.31 13.73
N VAL A 305 -5.90 4.52 14.74
CA VAL A 305 -4.50 4.92 14.55
C VAL A 305 -3.70 3.71 14.08
N GLY A 306 -2.89 3.91 13.02
CA GLY A 306 -1.99 2.91 12.46
C GLY A 306 -2.59 2.08 11.32
N SER A 307 -1.78 1.83 10.32
CA SER A 307 -2.17 1.24 9.03
C SER A 307 -2.68 -0.21 9.07
N ILE A 308 -2.32 -0.97 10.10
CA ILE A 308 -2.71 -2.38 10.25
C ILE A 308 -3.89 -2.60 11.22
N HIS A 309 -4.31 -1.54 11.92
CA HIS A 309 -5.44 -1.61 12.83
C HIS A 309 -6.74 -1.28 12.09
N GLY A 310 -7.83 -1.95 12.45
CA GLY A 310 -9.13 -1.73 11.78
C GLY A 310 -9.33 -2.49 10.46
N GLN A 311 -8.36 -3.27 10.01
CA GLN A 311 -8.54 -4.15 8.85
C GLN A 311 -9.52 -5.28 9.18
N LEU A 312 -10.46 -5.52 8.28
CA LEU A 312 -11.51 -6.52 8.44
C LEU A 312 -11.02 -7.94 8.20
N THR A 313 -11.62 -8.88 8.90
CA THR A 313 -11.54 -10.31 8.57
C THR A 313 -12.46 -10.65 7.39
N LEU A 314 -12.26 -11.81 6.77
CA LEU A 314 -13.11 -12.29 5.67
C LEU A 314 -14.57 -12.41 6.09
N GLU A 315 -14.84 -12.86 7.33
CA GLU A 315 -16.20 -12.97 7.85
C GLU A 315 -16.87 -11.60 8.00
N GLU A 316 -16.15 -10.62 8.59
CA GLU A 316 -16.64 -9.24 8.74
C GLU A 316 -16.89 -8.60 7.37
N MET A 317 -15.98 -8.79 6.41
CA MET A 317 -16.12 -8.29 5.04
C MET A 317 -17.35 -8.87 4.34
N ASN A 318 -17.56 -10.18 4.39
CA ASN A 318 -18.72 -10.84 3.81
C ASN A 318 -20.04 -10.37 4.45
N ASN A 319 -20.03 -10.11 5.75
CA ASN A 319 -21.18 -9.58 6.47
C ASN A 319 -21.51 -8.15 6.01
N LEU A 320 -20.51 -7.26 5.93
CA LEU A 320 -20.70 -5.90 5.46
C LEU A 320 -21.11 -5.85 3.99
N GLU A 321 -20.51 -6.66 3.12
CA GLU A 321 -20.89 -6.73 1.70
C GLU A 321 -22.39 -7.06 1.54
N ARG A 322 -22.92 -8.02 2.31
CA ARG A 322 -24.35 -8.33 2.28
C ARG A 322 -25.22 -7.14 2.69
N ILE A 323 -24.81 -6.41 3.73
CA ILE A 323 -25.55 -5.25 4.20
C ILE A 323 -25.56 -4.15 3.14
N VAL A 324 -24.41 -3.81 2.57
CA VAL A 324 -24.29 -2.70 1.61
C VAL A 324 -25.00 -2.98 0.28
N LYS A 325 -25.11 -4.25 -0.14
CA LYS A 325 -25.87 -4.63 -1.33
C LYS A 325 -27.39 -4.47 -1.16
N THR A 326 -27.87 -4.41 0.08
CA THR A 326 -29.30 -4.23 0.39
C THR A 326 -29.69 -2.81 0.81
N ARG A 327 -28.72 -1.92 1.06
CA ARG A 327 -28.93 -0.56 1.54
C ARG A 327 -28.09 0.44 0.74
N LYS A 328 -28.55 1.70 0.67
CA LYS A 328 -27.74 2.81 0.12
C LYS A 328 -26.62 3.16 1.13
N SER A 329 -25.48 2.49 1.03
CA SER A 329 -24.35 2.58 1.98
C SER A 329 -23.12 3.28 1.41
N PHE A 330 -23.21 3.77 0.16
CA PHE A 330 -22.13 4.50 -0.50
C PHE A 330 -22.64 5.91 -0.87
N SER A 331 -21.71 6.88 -0.87
CA SER A 331 -21.95 8.18 -1.51
C SER A 331 -22.13 7.99 -3.02
N GLU A 332 -22.66 8.99 -3.70
CA GLU A 332 -22.54 9.02 -5.16
C GLU A 332 -21.06 9.27 -5.52
N PRO A 333 -20.48 8.53 -6.48
CA PRO A 333 -19.14 8.80 -6.94
C PRO A 333 -19.09 10.19 -7.58
N LYS A 334 -18.05 10.96 -7.28
CA LYS A 334 -17.82 12.32 -7.81
C LYS A 334 -16.61 12.33 -8.78
N LEU A 335 -16.39 11.23 -9.44
CA LEU A 335 -15.28 10.98 -10.37
C LEU A 335 -15.67 11.34 -11.81
#